data_a42c3119c7fd6e16c3d4cd89938813e5
#
_entry.id   a42c3119c7fd6e16c3d4cd89938813e5
#
_cell.length_a   1.000
_cell.length_b   1.000
_cell.length_c   1.000
_cell.angle_alpha   90.00
_cell.angle_beta   90.00
_cell.angle_gamma   90.00
#
_symmetry.space_group_name_H-M   'P 1'
#
loop_
_entity.id
_entity.type
_entity.pdbx_description
1 polymer ?
#
loop_
_entity_poly.entity_id
_entity_poly.type
_entity_poly.pdbx_seq_one_letter_code
_entity_poly.pdbx_strand_id
1 'polypeptide(L)'
;MIEMKRFGMIINQIINKNNIITDGKLPDSAVLTQKLVNVLYANYENQGAEFTIHLKDLCHQLNITNQTRNHDRIKDSLKILKQPIELRNFNDKKGRKLKWYLGSFLDKAKLFEDSMDYVTIRLDEDLIEGMKQHQQYTKIDIETSNKFKTKYGIVIWEMYLRYKNAPRDEVPIDVTYQMFSLEDLNGKFGTNYKYNSDIIKCINRGLKEVEEITGKKIAVKWQKDYNKFGFFWKKEKETEKFMTDEFAFIKYIRTQYFNEFLLEIENYRTKKYTGKIALKCTEEGYLVDMFENVKFGKAEAKQLWNYLFTHQNQIMA
;
A
#
# COMPACT_ATOMS: atom_id res chain seq x y z
N MET A 1 -33.65 20.99 10.92
CA MET A 1 -32.44 21.53 10.26
C MET A 1 -31.27 20.72 10.77
N ILE A 2 -30.83 19.73 10.01
CA ILE A 2 -29.66 18.90 10.37
C ILE A 2 -28.43 19.76 10.04
N GLU A 3 -27.65 20.10 11.04
CA GLU A 3 -26.35 20.76 10.85
C GLU A 3 -25.49 19.89 9.92
N MET A 4 -25.42 20.30 8.66
CA MET A 4 -24.43 19.73 7.73
C MET A 4 -23.05 20.21 8.16
N LYS A 5 -22.36 19.42 8.98
CA LYS A 5 -20.93 19.60 9.19
C LYS A 5 -20.26 19.64 7.84
N ARG A 6 -19.60 20.76 7.51
CA ARG A 6 -18.76 20.91 6.32
C ARG A 6 -17.62 19.87 6.38
N PHE A 7 -17.84 18.75 5.74
CA PHE A 7 -16.81 17.73 5.55
C PHE A 7 -15.97 18.06 4.30
N GLY A 8 -15.14 19.08 4.42
CA GLY A 8 -13.93 19.15 3.59
C GLY A 8 -12.89 18.23 4.23
N MET A 9 -13.06 16.92 4.12
CA MET A 9 -12.08 16.00 4.69
C MET A 9 -10.84 15.96 3.82
N ILE A 10 -9.72 16.32 4.43
CA ILE A 10 -8.38 15.94 3.97
C ILE A 10 -8.34 14.44 4.08
N ILE A 11 -8.45 13.74 2.93
CA ILE A 11 -8.22 12.30 2.89
C ILE A 11 -6.75 12.07 3.22
N ASN A 12 -6.48 11.07 4.04
CA ASN A 12 -5.14 10.56 4.17
C ASN A 12 -4.60 10.24 2.78
N GLN A 13 -3.52 10.91 2.38
CA GLN A 13 -2.90 10.68 1.08
C GLN A 13 -2.37 9.25 0.96
N ILE A 14 -2.07 8.61 2.08
CA ILE A 14 -1.59 7.21 2.15
C ILE A 14 -2.66 6.34 2.79
N ILE A 15 -3.10 5.33 2.06
CA ILE A 15 -4.04 4.31 2.52
C ILE A 15 -3.34 2.97 2.78
N ASN A 16 -3.89 2.19 3.71
CA ASN A 16 -3.46 0.81 3.97
C ASN A 16 -4.42 -0.16 3.27
N LYS A 17 -4.37 -0.21 1.93
CA LYS A 17 -5.26 -1.06 1.13
C LYS A 17 -5.04 -2.53 1.45
N ASN A 18 -6.09 -3.22 1.86
CA ASN A 18 -6.01 -4.63 2.18
C ASN A 18 -5.57 -5.47 0.99
N ASN A 19 -4.68 -6.43 1.22
CA ASN A 19 -4.10 -7.23 0.15
C ASN A 19 -5.11 -8.13 -0.56
N ILE A 20 -6.21 -8.50 0.06
CA ILE A 20 -7.32 -9.21 -0.58
C ILE A 20 -7.82 -8.43 -1.82
N ILE A 21 -7.93 -7.11 -1.71
CA ILE A 21 -8.35 -6.24 -2.83
C ILE A 21 -7.22 -6.07 -3.84
N THR A 22 -5.97 -5.86 -3.37
CA THR A 22 -4.80 -5.69 -4.25
C THR A 22 -4.50 -6.96 -5.05
N ASP A 23 -4.72 -8.14 -4.45
CA ASP A 23 -4.51 -9.44 -5.09
C ASP A 23 -5.76 -9.96 -5.81
N GLY A 24 -6.93 -9.34 -5.59
CA GLY A 24 -8.20 -9.71 -6.18
C GLY A 24 -8.26 -9.53 -7.70
N LYS A 25 -9.22 -10.21 -8.33
CA LYS A 25 -9.56 -10.03 -9.74
C LYS A 25 -10.67 -9.00 -9.84
N LEU A 26 -10.35 -7.84 -10.41
CA LEU A 26 -11.34 -6.81 -10.68
C LEU A 26 -11.98 -7.03 -12.06
N PRO A 27 -13.23 -6.61 -12.28
CA PRO A 27 -13.86 -6.63 -13.59
C PRO A 27 -13.06 -5.80 -14.60
N ASP A 28 -13.26 -6.04 -15.90
CA ASP A 28 -12.65 -5.18 -16.95
C ASP A 28 -13.09 -3.74 -16.72
N SER A 29 -12.11 -2.89 -16.48
CA SER A 29 -12.37 -1.54 -16.01
C SER A 29 -11.38 -0.54 -16.58
N ALA A 30 -11.83 0.70 -16.71
CA ALA A 30 -10.97 1.83 -17.03
C ALA A 30 -10.04 2.17 -15.84
N VAL A 31 -8.96 2.91 -16.11
CA VAL A 31 -8.04 3.40 -15.06
C VAL A 31 -8.78 4.21 -13.99
N LEU A 32 -9.84 4.93 -14.34
CA LEU A 32 -10.66 5.68 -13.38
C LEU A 32 -11.29 4.79 -12.32
N THR A 33 -11.75 3.59 -12.70
CA THR A 33 -12.32 2.62 -11.76
C THR A 33 -11.26 2.13 -10.76
N GLN A 34 -10.02 1.90 -11.20
CA GLN A 34 -8.92 1.52 -10.30
C GLN A 34 -8.59 2.63 -9.30
N LYS A 35 -8.53 3.89 -9.77
CA LYS A 35 -8.36 5.06 -8.90
C LYS A 35 -9.52 5.21 -7.92
N LEU A 36 -10.74 4.99 -8.40
CA LEU A 36 -11.95 5.08 -7.58
C LEU A 36 -11.92 4.05 -6.44
N VAL A 37 -11.46 2.81 -6.68
CA VAL A 37 -11.28 1.81 -5.61
C VAL A 37 -10.40 2.37 -4.48
N ASN A 38 -9.27 3.00 -4.81
CA ASN A 38 -8.36 3.55 -3.82
C ASN A 38 -9.00 4.72 -3.04
N VAL A 39 -9.71 5.59 -3.73
CA VAL A 39 -10.41 6.74 -3.12
C VAL A 39 -11.58 6.28 -2.24
N LEU A 40 -12.37 5.31 -2.68
CA LEU A 40 -13.46 4.74 -1.86
C LEU A 40 -12.91 4.01 -0.64
N TYR A 41 -11.78 3.31 -0.78
CA TYR A 41 -11.11 2.67 0.34
C TYR A 41 -10.59 3.70 1.36
N ALA A 42 -10.05 4.83 0.92
CA ALA A 42 -9.64 5.93 1.80
C ALA A 42 -10.83 6.50 2.59
N ASN A 43 -11.97 6.71 1.92
CA ASN A 43 -13.18 7.16 2.59
C ASN A 43 -13.70 6.13 3.59
N TYR A 44 -13.61 4.84 3.27
CA TYR A 44 -13.93 3.76 4.19
C TYR A 44 -13.04 3.78 5.46
N GLU A 45 -11.72 3.93 5.32
CA GLU A 45 -10.81 4.01 6.48
C GLU A 45 -11.15 5.18 7.40
N ASN A 46 -11.65 6.28 6.85
CA ASN A 46 -11.97 7.50 7.61
C ASN A 46 -13.40 7.55 8.16
N GLN A 47 -14.37 6.96 7.47
CA GLN A 47 -15.80 7.14 7.75
C GLN A 47 -16.57 5.85 8.00
N GLY A 48 -15.96 4.68 7.72
CA GLY A 48 -16.60 3.38 7.83
C GLY A 48 -17.26 2.91 6.53
N ALA A 49 -18.03 1.80 6.61
CA ALA A 49 -18.56 1.07 5.47
C ALA A 49 -19.57 1.84 4.61
N GLU A 50 -20.32 2.74 5.22
CA GLU A 50 -21.29 3.61 4.53
C GLU A 50 -20.91 5.07 4.79
N PHE A 51 -20.76 5.85 3.73
CA PHE A 51 -20.40 7.26 3.80
C PHE A 51 -21.09 8.06 2.70
N THR A 52 -21.18 9.37 2.93
CA THR A 52 -21.74 10.32 1.96
C THR A 52 -20.68 11.34 1.57
N ILE A 53 -20.52 11.53 0.26
CA ILE A 53 -19.51 12.43 -0.30
C ILE A 53 -20.12 13.27 -1.42
N HIS A 54 -19.72 14.54 -1.53
CA HIS A 54 -20.12 15.39 -2.64
C HIS A 54 -19.34 14.99 -3.91
N LEU A 55 -20.00 14.92 -5.07
CA LEU A 55 -19.36 14.56 -6.34
C LEU A 55 -18.17 15.45 -6.69
N LYS A 56 -18.24 16.75 -6.35
CA LYS A 56 -17.11 17.68 -6.51
C LYS A 56 -15.88 17.22 -5.71
N ASP A 57 -16.09 16.79 -4.45
CA ASP A 57 -15.00 16.33 -3.60
C ASP A 57 -14.44 15.00 -4.10
N LEU A 58 -15.29 14.12 -4.59
CA LEU A 58 -14.88 12.88 -5.21
C LEU A 58 -14.07 13.12 -6.49
N CYS A 59 -14.47 14.09 -7.33
CA CYS A 59 -13.68 14.51 -8.49
C CYS A 59 -12.31 15.07 -8.07
N HIS A 60 -12.27 15.91 -7.04
CA HIS A 60 -11.02 16.45 -6.50
C HIS A 60 -10.09 15.34 -6.01
N GLN A 61 -10.62 14.38 -5.23
CA GLN A 61 -9.87 13.23 -4.73
C GLN A 61 -9.32 12.32 -5.84
N LEU A 62 -10.03 12.23 -6.97
CA LEU A 62 -9.62 11.49 -8.17
C LEU A 62 -8.67 12.29 -9.09
N ASN A 63 -8.40 13.56 -8.73
CA ASN A 63 -7.63 14.50 -9.56
C ASN A 63 -8.22 14.66 -10.98
N ILE A 64 -9.55 14.84 -11.06
CA ILE A 64 -10.28 15.13 -12.30
C ILE A 64 -11.15 16.38 -12.14
N THR A 65 -11.49 17.01 -13.27
CA THR A 65 -12.32 18.22 -13.27
C THR A 65 -13.77 17.91 -12.84
N ASN A 66 -14.36 18.84 -12.09
CA ASN A 66 -15.78 18.76 -11.67
C ASN A 66 -16.68 19.16 -12.85
N GLN A 67 -17.04 18.21 -13.69
CA GLN A 67 -17.89 18.36 -14.87
C GLN A 67 -18.87 17.19 -15.00
N THR A 68 -20.04 17.42 -15.58
CA THR A 68 -21.09 16.40 -15.78
C THR A 68 -20.54 15.13 -16.43
N ARG A 69 -19.72 15.26 -17.47
CA ARG A 69 -19.06 14.11 -18.12
C ARG A 69 -18.26 13.24 -17.14
N ASN A 70 -17.59 13.84 -16.16
CA ASN A 70 -16.83 13.10 -15.18
C ASN A 70 -17.74 12.50 -14.11
N HIS A 71 -18.85 13.13 -13.76
CA HIS A 71 -19.88 12.54 -12.93
C HIS A 71 -20.45 11.25 -13.56
N ASP A 72 -20.75 11.28 -14.87
CA ASP A 72 -21.20 10.10 -15.60
C ASP A 72 -20.14 8.98 -15.58
N ARG A 73 -18.87 9.32 -15.80
CA ARG A 73 -17.76 8.36 -15.74
C ARG A 73 -17.60 7.74 -14.34
N ILE A 74 -17.78 8.53 -13.27
CA ILE A 74 -17.78 8.03 -11.88
C ILE A 74 -18.95 7.07 -11.71
N LYS A 75 -20.17 7.45 -12.14
CA LYS A 75 -21.36 6.59 -12.10
C LYS A 75 -21.15 5.26 -12.82
N ASP A 76 -20.53 5.29 -14.01
CA ASP A 76 -20.22 4.08 -14.76
C ASP A 76 -19.15 3.23 -14.05
N SER A 77 -18.14 3.85 -13.45
CA SER A 77 -17.16 3.15 -12.61
C SER A 77 -17.80 2.50 -11.38
N LEU A 78 -18.77 3.16 -10.73
CA LEU A 78 -19.54 2.58 -9.62
C LEU A 78 -20.37 1.37 -10.08
N LYS A 79 -20.98 1.41 -11.29
CA LYS A 79 -21.66 0.24 -11.86
C LYS A 79 -20.71 -0.95 -12.08
N ILE A 80 -19.49 -0.68 -12.53
CA ILE A 80 -18.46 -1.72 -12.69
C ILE A 80 -18.11 -2.32 -11.33
N LEU A 81 -17.93 -1.50 -10.29
CA LEU A 81 -17.62 -1.98 -8.93
C LEU A 81 -18.76 -2.76 -8.26
N LYS A 82 -19.98 -2.66 -8.81
CA LYS A 82 -21.12 -3.51 -8.42
C LYS A 82 -21.12 -4.87 -9.11
N GLN A 83 -20.30 -5.07 -10.15
CA GLN A 83 -20.17 -6.37 -10.78
C GLN A 83 -19.50 -7.38 -9.86
N PRO A 84 -19.80 -8.68 -10.02
CA PRO A 84 -19.19 -9.73 -9.21
C PRO A 84 -17.66 -9.71 -9.29
N ILE A 85 -17.01 -9.85 -8.14
CA ILE A 85 -15.58 -10.11 -7.99
C ILE A 85 -15.38 -11.48 -7.36
N GLU A 86 -14.34 -12.19 -7.78
CA GLU A 86 -13.94 -13.45 -7.18
C GLU A 86 -12.72 -13.25 -6.29
N LEU A 87 -12.84 -13.60 -5.02
CA LEU A 87 -11.75 -13.60 -4.06
C LEU A 87 -11.46 -15.04 -3.61
N ARG A 88 -10.16 -15.36 -3.49
CA ARG A 88 -9.70 -16.68 -3.03
C ARG A 88 -8.97 -16.53 -1.69
N ASN A 89 -8.98 -17.59 -0.90
CA ASN A 89 -8.33 -17.62 0.43
C ASN A 89 -8.83 -16.52 1.38
N PHE A 90 -10.10 -16.25 1.31
CA PHE A 90 -10.82 -15.25 2.07
C PHE A 90 -11.41 -15.88 3.34
N ASN A 91 -11.43 -15.16 4.46
CA ASN A 91 -12.08 -15.62 5.69
C ASN A 91 -13.42 -14.91 5.86
N ASP A 92 -14.46 -15.67 6.26
CA ASP A 92 -15.74 -15.07 6.63
C ASP A 92 -15.65 -14.35 8.00
N LYS A 93 -16.74 -13.67 8.37
CA LYS A 93 -16.86 -12.97 9.67
C LYS A 93 -16.65 -13.86 10.91
N LYS A 94 -16.72 -15.18 10.76
CA LYS A 94 -16.44 -16.15 11.83
C LYS A 94 -15.00 -16.68 11.77
N GLY A 95 -14.16 -16.13 10.90
CA GLY A 95 -12.78 -16.57 10.70
C GLY A 95 -12.63 -17.88 9.91
N ARG A 96 -13.70 -18.41 9.33
CA ARG A 96 -13.65 -19.64 8.54
C ARG A 96 -13.09 -19.36 7.16
N LYS A 97 -12.07 -20.13 6.75
CA LYS A 97 -11.45 -20.00 5.42
C LYS A 97 -12.41 -20.42 4.33
N LEU A 98 -12.73 -19.50 3.43
CA LEU A 98 -13.52 -19.78 2.23
C LEU A 98 -12.60 -20.24 1.10
N LYS A 99 -13.04 -21.25 0.36
CA LYS A 99 -12.34 -21.70 -0.84
C LYS A 99 -12.43 -20.64 -1.95
N TRP A 100 -13.57 -19.99 -2.04
CA TRP A 100 -13.86 -18.86 -2.93
C TRP A 100 -15.00 -18.03 -2.36
N TYR A 101 -15.04 -16.77 -2.72
CA TYR A 101 -16.11 -15.82 -2.41
C TYR A 101 -16.48 -15.08 -3.69
N LEU A 102 -17.76 -15.05 -3.99
CA LEU A 102 -18.33 -14.29 -5.10
C LEU A 102 -19.24 -13.20 -4.51
N GLY A 103 -18.78 -11.99 -4.55
CA GLY A 103 -19.48 -10.80 -4.06
C GLY A 103 -19.21 -9.61 -4.97
N SER A 104 -19.37 -8.40 -4.47
CA SER A 104 -19.02 -7.16 -5.18
C SER A 104 -18.17 -6.27 -4.28
N PHE A 105 -17.45 -5.30 -4.86
CA PHE A 105 -16.76 -4.29 -4.06
C PHE A 105 -17.73 -3.29 -3.44
N LEU A 106 -18.81 -2.99 -4.16
CA LEU A 106 -19.81 -2.00 -3.81
C LEU A 106 -21.16 -2.68 -3.52
N ASP A 107 -21.72 -2.49 -2.33
CA ASP A 107 -23.12 -2.89 -2.04
C ASP A 107 -24.10 -1.96 -2.76
N LYS A 108 -24.02 -0.65 -2.52
CA LYS A 108 -24.92 0.33 -3.14
C LYS A 108 -24.25 1.71 -3.29
N ALA A 109 -24.74 2.45 -4.29
CA ALA A 109 -24.51 3.88 -4.41
C ALA A 109 -25.84 4.57 -4.73
N LYS A 110 -26.15 5.69 -4.09
CA LYS A 110 -27.37 6.47 -4.25
C LYS A 110 -27.04 7.95 -4.40
N LEU A 111 -27.64 8.57 -5.39
CA LEU A 111 -27.68 10.03 -5.55
C LEU A 111 -29.17 10.41 -5.63
N PHE A 112 -29.62 11.23 -4.69
CA PHE A 112 -31.00 11.71 -4.65
C PHE A 112 -31.13 13.02 -5.42
N GLU A 113 -32.29 13.28 -6.05
CA GLU A 113 -32.52 14.51 -6.84
C GLU A 113 -32.40 15.78 -5.98
N ASP A 114 -32.78 15.70 -4.72
CA ASP A 114 -32.71 16.79 -3.75
C ASP A 114 -31.38 16.85 -2.96
N SER A 115 -30.42 16.00 -3.29
CA SER A 115 -29.18 15.82 -2.51
C SER A 115 -28.06 16.80 -2.82
N MET A 116 -28.28 17.78 -3.70
CA MET A 116 -27.23 18.74 -4.11
C MET A 116 -25.91 18.04 -4.50
N ASP A 117 -25.96 17.00 -5.30
CA ASP A 117 -24.82 16.19 -5.76
C ASP A 117 -24.09 15.39 -4.65
N TYR A 118 -24.73 15.15 -3.50
CA TYR A 118 -24.22 14.22 -2.50
C TYR A 118 -24.57 12.77 -2.83
N VAL A 119 -23.55 11.94 -3.01
CA VAL A 119 -23.71 10.50 -3.25
C VAL A 119 -23.44 9.72 -1.96
N THR A 120 -24.40 8.87 -1.58
CA THR A 120 -24.21 7.90 -0.48
C THR A 120 -23.70 6.60 -1.05
N ILE A 121 -22.59 6.12 -0.55
CA ILE A 121 -21.89 4.91 -0.99
C ILE A 121 -21.78 3.96 0.19
N ARG A 122 -22.10 2.68 -0.04
CA ARG A 122 -21.88 1.60 0.91
C ARG A 122 -21.07 0.50 0.24
N LEU A 123 -19.96 0.13 0.87
CA LEU A 123 -19.17 -1.01 0.46
C LEU A 123 -19.83 -2.33 0.90
N ASP A 124 -19.46 -3.43 0.26
CA ASP A 124 -19.98 -4.75 0.59
C ASP A 124 -19.58 -5.16 2.00
N GLU A 125 -20.53 -5.60 2.81
CA GLU A 125 -20.33 -5.88 4.24
C GLU A 125 -19.48 -7.12 4.46
N ASP A 126 -19.71 -8.19 3.69
CA ASP A 126 -18.93 -9.41 3.82
C ASP A 126 -17.48 -9.20 3.39
N LEU A 127 -17.25 -8.39 2.34
CA LEU A 127 -15.91 -7.98 1.93
C LEU A 127 -15.19 -7.23 3.06
N ILE A 128 -15.86 -6.27 3.70
CA ILE A 128 -15.29 -5.50 4.80
C ILE A 128 -14.97 -6.37 6.01
N GLU A 129 -15.87 -7.27 6.38
CA GLU A 129 -15.62 -8.20 7.49
C GLU A 129 -14.43 -9.12 7.21
N GLY A 130 -14.31 -9.62 5.98
CA GLY A 130 -13.16 -10.41 5.58
C GLY A 130 -11.85 -9.61 5.58
N MET A 131 -11.89 -8.32 5.19
CA MET A 131 -10.73 -7.44 5.28
C MET A 131 -10.27 -7.22 6.72
N LYS A 132 -11.18 -7.09 7.68
CA LYS A 132 -10.86 -6.97 9.12
C LYS A 132 -10.14 -8.21 9.66
N GLN A 133 -10.46 -9.40 9.15
CA GLN A 133 -9.81 -10.65 9.51
C GLN A 133 -8.40 -10.79 8.90
N HIS A 134 -8.11 -10.05 7.85
CA HIS A 134 -6.87 -10.16 7.10
C HIS A 134 -5.95 -8.97 7.39
N GLN A 135 -4.94 -9.17 8.24
CA GLN A 135 -4.07 -8.09 8.74
C GLN A 135 -3.03 -7.58 7.73
N GLN A 136 -2.94 -8.17 6.54
CA GLN A 136 -1.96 -7.77 5.54
C GLN A 136 -2.49 -6.65 4.64
N TYR A 137 -1.71 -5.60 4.47
CA TYR A 137 -2.05 -4.45 3.65
C TYR A 137 -0.86 -3.93 2.83
N THR A 138 -1.18 -3.21 1.78
CA THR A 138 -0.23 -2.47 0.93
C THR A 138 -0.43 -0.98 1.14
N LYS A 139 0.63 -0.26 1.48
CA LYS A 139 0.60 1.20 1.58
C LYS A 139 0.57 1.80 0.18
N ILE A 140 -0.48 2.54 -0.13
CA ILE A 140 -0.68 3.18 -1.44
C ILE A 140 -0.81 4.69 -1.23
N ASP A 141 0.01 5.45 -1.92
CA ASP A 141 -0.13 6.89 -2.03
C ASP A 141 -1.13 7.21 -3.15
N ILE A 142 -2.25 7.85 -2.77
CA ILE A 142 -3.34 8.20 -3.69
C ILE A 142 -2.89 9.23 -4.72
N GLU A 143 -2.08 10.21 -4.32
CA GLU A 143 -1.59 11.23 -5.24
C GLU A 143 -0.75 10.60 -6.37
N THR A 144 0.17 9.71 -6.00
CA THR A 144 0.95 8.94 -6.98
C THR A 144 0.04 8.06 -7.85
N SER A 145 -0.91 7.34 -7.24
CA SER A 145 -1.87 6.49 -7.97
C SER A 145 -2.70 7.30 -8.97
N ASN A 146 -3.06 8.53 -8.65
CA ASN A 146 -3.83 9.39 -9.52
C ASN A 146 -3.05 9.94 -10.73
N LYS A 147 -1.71 9.88 -10.72
CA LYS A 147 -0.87 10.27 -11.88
C LYS A 147 -0.93 9.27 -13.03
N PHE A 148 -1.25 7.99 -12.75
CA PHE A 148 -1.35 6.97 -13.79
C PHE A 148 -2.47 7.24 -14.79
N LYS A 149 -2.21 7.02 -16.07
CA LYS A 149 -3.15 7.19 -17.18
C LYS A 149 -3.67 5.88 -17.72
N THR A 150 -3.00 4.76 -17.40
CA THR A 150 -3.41 3.43 -17.83
C THR A 150 -3.71 2.51 -16.64
N LYS A 151 -4.65 1.58 -16.84
CA LYS A 151 -4.93 0.54 -15.83
C LYS A 151 -3.71 -0.37 -15.60
N TYR A 152 -2.87 -0.53 -16.60
CA TYR A 152 -1.67 -1.38 -16.50
C TYR A 152 -0.62 -0.77 -15.59
N GLY A 153 -0.38 0.53 -15.69
CA GLY A 153 0.57 1.27 -14.85
C GLY A 153 0.18 1.22 -13.38
N ILE A 154 -1.06 1.56 -13.05
CA ILE A 154 -1.53 1.56 -11.66
C ILE A 154 -1.51 0.15 -11.05
N VAL A 155 -1.92 -0.88 -11.80
CA VAL A 155 -1.91 -2.27 -11.30
C VAL A 155 -0.48 -2.77 -11.10
N ILE A 156 0.44 -2.52 -12.04
CA ILE A 156 1.86 -2.91 -11.88
C ILE A 156 2.49 -2.16 -10.71
N TRP A 157 2.16 -0.90 -10.51
CA TRP A 157 2.62 -0.12 -9.36
C TRP A 157 2.14 -0.72 -8.03
N GLU A 158 0.87 -1.06 -7.93
CA GLU A 158 0.32 -1.71 -6.74
C GLU A 158 0.94 -3.10 -6.49
N MET A 159 1.17 -3.88 -7.55
CA MET A 159 1.92 -5.14 -7.46
C MET A 159 3.33 -4.93 -6.93
N TYR A 160 4.05 -3.92 -7.44
CA TYR A 160 5.37 -3.57 -6.91
C TYR A 160 5.32 -3.22 -5.43
N LEU A 161 4.43 -2.33 -5.02
CA LEU A 161 4.26 -1.93 -3.62
C LEU A 161 3.93 -3.13 -2.71
N ARG A 162 3.10 -4.06 -3.21
CA ARG A 162 2.66 -5.27 -2.51
C ARG A 162 3.82 -6.24 -2.24
N TYR A 163 4.73 -6.37 -3.19
CA TYR A 163 5.76 -7.42 -3.15
C TYR A 163 7.19 -6.87 -3.01
N LYS A 164 7.40 -5.55 -2.97
CA LYS A 164 8.75 -4.96 -2.99
C LYS A 164 9.66 -5.44 -1.86
N ASN A 165 9.09 -5.79 -0.72
CA ASN A 165 9.81 -6.26 0.47
C ASN A 165 9.52 -7.72 0.81
N ALA A 166 8.90 -8.50 -0.10
CA ALA A 166 8.62 -9.89 0.16
C ALA A 166 9.92 -10.68 0.33
N PRO A 167 10.14 -11.36 1.48
CA PRO A 167 11.34 -12.16 1.70
C PRO A 167 11.34 -13.35 0.74
N ARG A 168 12.51 -13.70 0.19
CA ARG A 168 12.71 -14.90 -0.61
C ARG A 168 14.11 -15.41 -0.42
N ASP A 169 14.21 -16.68 -0.04
CA ASP A 169 15.45 -17.33 0.37
C ASP A 169 16.41 -17.67 -0.78
N GLU A 170 15.93 -17.65 -2.04
CA GLU A 170 16.66 -18.17 -3.20
C GLU A 170 17.19 -17.09 -4.17
N VAL A 171 17.16 -15.81 -3.78
CA VAL A 171 17.50 -14.71 -4.69
C VAL A 171 18.63 -13.86 -4.11
N PRO A 172 19.48 -13.25 -4.96
CA PRO A 172 20.48 -12.28 -4.49
C PRO A 172 19.84 -11.24 -3.56
N ILE A 173 20.57 -10.88 -2.51
CA ILE A 173 20.06 -10.03 -1.40
C ILE A 173 19.47 -8.70 -1.87
N ASP A 174 19.91 -8.21 -3.02
CA ASP A 174 19.53 -6.91 -3.60
C ASP A 174 18.39 -6.97 -4.63
N VAL A 175 17.89 -8.16 -4.95
CA VAL A 175 16.82 -8.34 -5.95
C VAL A 175 15.61 -9.03 -5.34
N THR A 176 14.43 -8.55 -5.68
CA THR A 176 13.15 -9.22 -5.37
C THR A 176 12.43 -9.52 -6.66
N TYR A 177 11.70 -10.63 -6.70
CA TYR A 177 10.88 -10.98 -7.85
C TYR A 177 9.52 -11.55 -7.46
N GLN A 178 8.57 -11.46 -8.36
CA GLN A 178 7.27 -12.12 -8.27
C GLN A 178 6.89 -12.73 -9.61
N MET A 179 6.30 -13.90 -9.59
CA MET A 179 5.88 -14.62 -10.80
C MET A 179 4.37 -14.67 -10.93
N PHE A 180 3.87 -14.40 -12.13
CA PHE A 180 2.45 -14.43 -12.46
C PHE A 180 2.23 -15.23 -13.75
N SER A 181 1.21 -16.08 -13.76
CA SER A 181 0.72 -16.72 -14.98
C SER A 181 0.01 -15.71 -15.88
N LEU A 182 -0.26 -16.10 -17.14
CA LEU A 182 -1.11 -15.30 -18.03
C LEU A 182 -2.51 -15.10 -17.44
N GLU A 183 -3.06 -16.12 -16.79
CA GLU A 183 -4.37 -16.05 -16.13
C GLU A 183 -4.38 -15.05 -14.96
N ASP A 184 -3.33 -15.07 -14.12
CA ASP A 184 -3.21 -14.12 -13.00
C ASP A 184 -3.15 -12.67 -13.50
N LEU A 185 -2.36 -12.43 -14.54
CA LEU A 185 -2.23 -11.08 -15.13
C LEU A 185 -3.51 -10.64 -15.82
N ASN A 186 -4.19 -11.53 -16.53
CA ASN A 186 -5.52 -11.23 -17.08
C ASN A 186 -6.51 -10.83 -15.97
N GLY A 187 -6.53 -11.59 -14.87
CA GLY A 187 -7.37 -11.28 -13.73
C GLY A 187 -7.05 -9.91 -13.11
N LYS A 188 -5.77 -9.59 -12.93
CA LYS A 188 -5.34 -8.30 -12.36
C LYS A 188 -5.60 -7.11 -13.29
N PHE A 189 -5.41 -7.28 -14.59
CA PHE A 189 -5.66 -6.23 -15.59
C PHE A 189 -7.13 -6.13 -16.02
N GLY A 190 -7.98 -7.08 -15.59
CA GLY A 190 -9.34 -7.21 -16.10
C GLY A 190 -9.34 -7.39 -17.62
N THR A 191 -8.58 -8.34 -18.14
CA THR A 191 -8.43 -8.66 -19.57
C THR A 191 -8.64 -10.14 -19.80
N ASN A 192 -8.76 -10.54 -21.08
CA ASN A 192 -8.93 -11.94 -21.46
C ASN A 192 -8.04 -12.30 -22.67
N TYR A 193 -6.74 -11.95 -22.56
CA TYR A 193 -5.77 -12.27 -23.60
C TYR A 193 -5.47 -13.77 -23.62
N LYS A 194 -5.44 -14.34 -24.82
CA LYS A 194 -5.10 -15.76 -25.03
C LYS A 194 -3.61 -15.99 -25.24
N TYR A 195 -2.87 -14.96 -25.66
CA TYR A 195 -1.46 -15.07 -26.04
C TYR A 195 -0.57 -14.19 -25.19
N ASN A 196 0.61 -14.70 -24.86
CA ASN A 196 1.63 -13.96 -24.11
C ASN A 196 2.08 -12.67 -24.85
N SER A 197 2.07 -12.70 -26.20
CA SER A 197 2.44 -11.53 -27.01
C SER A 197 1.54 -10.33 -26.81
N ASP A 198 0.27 -10.54 -26.48
CA ASP A 198 -0.68 -9.44 -26.28
C ASP A 198 -0.57 -8.85 -24.89
N ILE A 199 -0.45 -9.68 -23.86
CA ILE A 199 -0.31 -9.19 -22.50
C ILE A 199 1.05 -8.49 -22.29
N ILE A 200 2.11 -8.91 -22.98
CA ILE A 200 3.44 -8.27 -22.86
C ILE A 200 3.43 -6.81 -23.36
N LYS A 201 2.60 -6.48 -24.36
CA LYS A 201 2.39 -5.10 -24.81
C LYS A 201 1.80 -4.24 -23.69
N CYS A 202 0.83 -4.80 -22.96
CA CYS A 202 0.19 -4.13 -21.83
C CYS A 202 1.16 -3.96 -20.66
N ILE A 203 1.93 -4.99 -20.35
CA ILE A 203 2.99 -4.96 -19.34
C ILE A 203 4.00 -3.87 -19.67
N ASN A 204 4.56 -3.85 -20.88
CA ASN A 204 5.56 -2.86 -21.30
C ASN A 204 5.02 -1.44 -21.22
N ARG A 205 3.77 -1.21 -21.60
CA ARG A 205 3.10 0.09 -21.45
C ARG A 205 3.00 0.50 -19.99
N GLY A 206 2.62 -0.41 -19.12
CA GLY A 206 2.51 -0.16 -17.68
C GLY A 206 3.87 0.08 -17.03
N LEU A 207 4.89 -0.69 -17.40
CA LEU A 207 6.27 -0.54 -16.89
C LEU A 207 6.85 0.82 -17.24
N LYS A 208 6.67 1.25 -18.49
CA LYS A 208 7.11 2.58 -18.96
C LYS A 208 6.46 3.69 -18.11
N GLU A 209 5.16 3.60 -17.88
CA GLU A 209 4.43 4.57 -17.07
C GLU A 209 4.87 4.57 -15.59
N VAL A 210 5.14 3.38 -15.00
CA VAL A 210 5.69 3.27 -13.65
C VAL A 210 7.04 3.96 -13.56
N GLU A 211 7.96 3.72 -14.52
CA GLU A 211 9.26 4.36 -14.52
C GLU A 211 9.15 5.90 -14.68
N GLU A 212 8.31 6.37 -15.57
CA GLU A 212 8.07 7.82 -15.81
C GLU A 212 7.51 8.52 -14.56
N ILE A 213 6.58 7.90 -13.84
CA ILE A 213 5.89 8.53 -12.70
C ILE A 213 6.69 8.40 -11.41
N THR A 214 7.33 7.25 -11.19
CA THR A 214 7.90 6.89 -9.88
C THR A 214 9.42 6.77 -9.88
N GLY A 215 10.06 6.77 -11.04
CA GLY A 215 11.50 6.50 -11.20
C GLY A 215 11.89 5.04 -10.93
N LYS A 216 10.93 4.15 -10.61
CA LYS A 216 11.21 2.74 -10.28
C LYS A 216 11.33 1.89 -11.53
N LYS A 217 12.45 1.16 -11.65
CA LYS A 217 12.71 0.23 -12.74
C LYS A 217 12.31 -1.17 -12.37
N ILE A 218 11.38 -1.74 -13.11
CA ILE A 218 10.93 -3.12 -12.99
C ILE A 218 11.26 -3.83 -14.29
N ALA A 219 12.03 -4.92 -14.21
CA ALA A 219 12.32 -5.77 -15.36
C ALA A 219 11.32 -6.93 -15.43
N VAL A 220 10.90 -7.31 -16.61
CA VAL A 220 10.01 -8.46 -16.82
C VAL A 220 10.63 -9.45 -17.79
N LYS A 221 10.60 -10.73 -17.42
CA LYS A 221 11.08 -11.84 -18.26
C LYS A 221 10.08 -12.99 -18.26
N TRP A 222 9.87 -13.58 -19.42
CA TRP A 222 9.12 -14.83 -19.53
C TRP A 222 10.00 -15.99 -19.06
N GLN A 223 9.49 -16.75 -18.11
CA GLN A 223 10.15 -17.92 -17.51
C GLN A 223 9.51 -19.18 -18.09
N LYS A 224 10.15 -19.77 -19.10
CA LYS A 224 9.62 -20.94 -19.84
C LYS A 224 9.32 -22.12 -18.91
N ASP A 225 10.24 -22.44 -18.01
CA ASP A 225 10.15 -23.59 -17.13
C ASP A 225 8.96 -23.53 -16.16
N TYR A 226 8.54 -22.33 -15.82
CA TYR A 226 7.41 -22.08 -14.92
C TYR A 226 6.12 -21.66 -15.64
N ASN A 227 6.17 -21.43 -16.96
CA ASN A 227 5.07 -20.86 -17.74
C ASN A 227 4.51 -19.58 -17.10
N LYS A 228 5.40 -18.67 -16.66
CA LYS A 228 5.05 -17.43 -15.92
C LYS A 228 5.89 -16.24 -16.35
N PHE A 229 5.37 -15.04 -16.15
CA PHE A 229 6.11 -13.80 -16.22
C PHE A 229 6.76 -13.50 -14.87
N GLY A 230 8.08 -13.38 -14.84
CA GLY A 230 8.83 -12.92 -13.69
C GLY A 230 9.00 -11.41 -13.72
N PHE A 231 8.55 -10.73 -12.69
CA PHE A 231 8.77 -9.31 -12.45
C PHE A 231 9.91 -9.18 -11.46
N PHE A 232 10.95 -8.42 -11.81
CA PHE A 232 12.18 -8.27 -11.03
C PHE A 232 12.42 -6.80 -10.74
N TRP A 233 12.79 -6.46 -9.50
CA TRP A 233 13.19 -5.13 -9.10
C TRP A 233 14.29 -5.18 -8.04
N LYS A 234 15.08 -4.11 -7.94
CA LYS A 234 16.05 -3.97 -6.86
C LYS A 234 15.31 -3.71 -5.55
N LYS A 235 15.74 -4.39 -4.49
CA LYS A 235 15.28 -4.06 -3.14
C LYS A 235 15.66 -2.60 -2.84
N GLU A 236 14.71 -1.84 -2.32
CA GLU A 236 15.04 -0.56 -1.74
C GLU A 236 15.89 -0.84 -0.51
N LYS A 237 17.08 -0.24 -0.45
CA LYS A 237 17.86 -0.25 0.77
C LYS A 237 17.14 0.66 1.76
N GLU A 238 16.26 0.10 2.59
CA GLU A 238 15.54 0.86 3.62
C GLU A 238 16.47 1.58 4.59
N THR A 239 17.72 1.11 4.70
CA THR A 239 18.72 1.61 5.65
C THR A 239 19.29 2.98 5.34
N GLU A 240 19.33 3.43 4.07
CA GLU A 240 19.92 4.73 3.74
C GLU A 240 18.98 5.91 3.97
N LYS A 241 17.68 5.72 3.79
CA LYS A 241 16.70 6.79 3.94
C LYS A 241 16.44 7.18 5.40
N PHE A 242 16.58 6.23 6.32
CA PHE A 242 16.39 6.46 7.75
C PHE A 242 17.56 7.15 8.44
N MET A 243 18.77 7.05 7.89
CA MET A 243 19.95 7.67 8.47
C MET A 243 20.17 9.12 8.02
N THR A 244 19.42 9.59 7.01
CA THR A 244 19.53 10.97 6.47
C THR A 244 18.41 11.88 6.95
N ASP A 245 17.37 11.36 7.59
CA ASP A 245 16.26 12.17 8.09
C ASP A 245 16.54 12.60 9.53
N GLU A 246 16.91 13.86 9.72
CA GLU A 246 17.29 14.46 11.00
C GLU A 246 16.22 14.26 12.11
N PHE A 247 14.96 14.07 11.72
CA PHE A 247 13.83 13.90 12.63
C PHE A 247 13.35 12.46 12.77
N ALA A 248 13.92 11.52 12.01
CA ALA A 248 13.39 10.17 11.92
C ALA A 248 13.49 9.36 13.22
N PHE A 249 14.33 9.81 14.17
CA PHE A 249 14.64 8.99 15.32
C PHE A 249 14.85 9.73 16.64
N ILE A 250 13.78 10.22 17.25
CA ILE A 250 13.76 10.49 18.69
C ILE A 250 12.80 9.47 19.31
N LYS A 251 13.33 8.40 19.91
CA LYS A 251 12.49 7.38 20.54
C LYS A 251 13.07 6.98 21.88
N TYR A 252 12.19 6.85 22.87
CA TYR A 252 12.54 6.28 24.17
C TYR A 252 12.63 4.76 24.03
N ILE A 253 13.72 4.19 24.55
CA ILE A 253 13.99 2.77 24.52
C ILE A 253 14.01 2.28 25.97
N ARG A 254 13.50 1.07 26.21
CA ARG A 254 13.66 0.43 27.52
C ARG A 254 15.13 0.15 27.80
N THR A 255 15.64 0.67 28.90
CA THR A 255 17.05 0.60 29.31
C THR A 255 17.61 -0.83 29.30
N GLN A 256 16.80 -1.82 29.67
CA GLN A 256 17.19 -3.21 29.65
C GLN A 256 17.68 -3.68 28.29
N TYR A 257 16.87 -3.50 27.26
CA TYR A 257 17.22 -3.95 25.90
C TYR A 257 18.38 -3.18 25.31
N PHE A 258 18.49 -1.89 25.61
CA PHE A 258 19.62 -1.09 25.17
C PHE A 258 20.92 -1.55 25.82
N ASN A 259 20.92 -1.89 27.08
CA ASN A 259 22.09 -2.43 27.77
C ASN A 259 22.48 -3.81 27.22
N GLU A 260 21.51 -4.67 26.90
CA GLU A 260 21.75 -5.98 26.26
C GLU A 260 22.44 -5.77 24.90
N PHE A 261 21.94 -4.86 24.08
CA PHE A 261 22.57 -4.51 22.81
C PHE A 261 24.00 -3.97 22.97
N LEU A 262 24.25 -3.08 23.94
CA LEU A 262 25.57 -2.52 24.20
C LEU A 262 26.60 -3.58 24.62
N LEU A 263 26.16 -4.67 25.27
CA LEU A 263 27.04 -5.80 25.61
C LEU A 263 27.51 -6.56 24.37
N GLU A 264 26.79 -6.51 23.27
CA GLU A 264 27.18 -7.14 22.02
C GLU A 264 28.19 -6.29 21.24
N ILE A 265 28.28 -4.98 21.52
CA ILE A 265 29.22 -4.07 20.85
C ILE A 265 30.50 -3.96 21.69
N GLU A 266 31.62 -4.38 21.11
CA GLU A 266 32.91 -4.52 21.81
C GLU A 266 33.35 -3.25 22.55
N ASN A 267 33.16 -2.07 21.96
CA ASN A 267 33.57 -0.77 22.53
C ASN A 267 32.66 -0.27 23.66
N TYR A 268 31.54 -0.89 23.91
CA TYR A 268 30.54 -0.43 24.88
C TYR A 268 30.20 -1.47 25.95
N ARG A 269 30.87 -2.62 25.98
CA ARG A 269 30.63 -3.72 26.92
C ARG A 269 30.64 -3.33 28.40
N THR A 270 31.34 -2.25 28.75
CA THR A 270 31.46 -1.76 30.14
C THR A 270 30.44 -0.67 30.48
N LYS A 271 29.71 -0.13 29.52
CA LYS A 271 28.74 0.93 29.77
C LYS A 271 27.38 0.35 30.15
N LYS A 272 26.79 0.92 31.19
CA LYS A 272 25.49 0.54 31.68
C LYS A 272 24.62 1.78 31.84
N TYR A 273 23.54 1.82 31.11
CA TYR A 273 22.58 2.93 31.17
C TYR A 273 21.51 2.64 32.21
N THR A 274 21.10 3.69 32.92
CA THR A 274 20.00 3.66 33.89
C THR A 274 19.01 4.76 33.53
N GLY A 275 17.74 4.48 33.57
CA GLY A 275 16.70 5.47 33.25
C GLY A 275 16.19 5.41 31.82
N LYS A 276 15.85 6.57 31.26
CA LYS A 276 15.33 6.70 29.90
C LYS A 276 16.45 7.02 28.92
N ILE A 277 16.47 6.34 27.79
CA ILE A 277 17.42 6.59 26.71
C ILE A 277 16.63 7.21 25.55
N ALA A 278 17.10 8.34 25.07
CA ALA A 278 16.58 9.00 23.87
C ALA A 278 17.67 9.15 22.85
N LEU A 279 17.52 8.53 21.69
CA LEU A 279 18.51 8.55 20.63
C LEU A 279 18.06 9.50 19.51
N LYS A 280 19.01 10.27 18.98
CA LYS A 280 18.85 11.12 17.81
C LYS A 280 19.86 10.71 16.73
N CYS A 281 19.39 10.59 15.48
CA CYS A 281 20.26 10.48 14.33
C CYS A 281 20.70 11.88 13.91
N THR A 282 22.01 12.08 13.72
CA THR A 282 22.56 13.33 13.17
C THR A 282 22.53 13.29 11.64
N GLU A 283 22.61 14.47 10.99
CA GLU A 283 22.74 14.61 9.54
C GLU A 283 23.92 13.82 8.96
N GLU A 284 24.97 13.66 9.74
CA GLU A 284 26.17 12.91 9.37
C GLU A 284 26.02 11.39 9.49
N GLY A 285 24.86 10.89 9.99
CA GLY A 285 24.56 9.47 10.16
C GLY A 285 25.12 8.85 11.44
N TYR A 286 25.36 9.63 12.50
CA TYR A 286 25.70 9.15 13.84
C TYR A 286 24.43 9.07 14.71
N LEU A 287 24.40 8.12 15.64
CA LEU A 287 23.41 8.11 16.71
C LEU A 287 23.98 8.77 17.97
N VAL A 288 23.23 9.68 18.56
CA VAL A 288 23.61 10.38 19.79
C VAL A 288 22.56 10.13 20.85
N ASP A 289 23.00 9.72 22.03
CA ASP A 289 22.14 9.71 23.21
C ASP A 289 21.94 11.16 23.69
N MET A 290 20.68 11.61 23.70
CA MET A 290 20.32 12.98 24.03
C MET A 290 20.49 13.32 25.51
N PHE A 291 20.57 12.33 26.41
CA PHE A 291 20.75 12.54 27.86
C PHE A 291 22.22 12.50 28.27
N GLU A 292 22.96 11.55 27.73
CA GLU A 292 24.35 11.33 28.12
C GLU A 292 25.38 11.85 27.10
N ASN A 293 24.89 12.39 25.98
CA ASN A 293 25.73 12.91 24.91
C ASN A 293 26.72 11.87 24.33
N VAL A 294 26.40 10.60 24.42
CA VAL A 294 27.24 9.53 23.84
C VAL A 294 26.98 9.48 22.35
N LYS A 295 28.05 9.61 21.57
CA LYS A 295 28.00 9.52 20.11
C LYS A 295 28.44 8.11 19.69
N PHE A 296 27.56 7.40 18.98
CA PHE A 296 27.88 6.10 18.37
C PHE A 296 28.43 6.31 16.96
N GLY A 297 29.45 5.55 16.57
CA GLY A 297 29.98 5.55 15.22
C GLY A 297 28.95 5.10 14.18
N LYS A 298 29.22 5.32 12.88
CA LYS A 298 28.29 4.95 11.80
C LYS A 298 28.02 3.45 11.73
N ALA A 299 28.99 2.63 12.02
CA ALA A 299 28.82 1.17 12.03
C ALA A 299 27.94 0.72 13.19
N GLU A 300 28.22 1.22 14.39
CA GLU A 300 27.43 0.93 15.60
C GLU A 300 26.02 1.51 15.49
N ALA A 301 25.88 2.72 14.92
CA ALA A 301 24.59 3.32 14.67
C ALA A 301 23.73 2.44 13.75
N LYS A 302 24.33 1.88 12.71
CA LYS A 302 23.63 0.96 11.79
C LYS A 302 23.23 -0.35 12.47
N GLN A 303 24.10 -0.91 13.30
CA GLN A 303 23.80 -2.14 14.07
C GLN A 303 22.69 -1.88 15.09
N LEU A 304 22.78 -0.79 15.85
CA LEU A 304 21.76 -0.38 16.81
C LEU A 304 20.43 -0.13 16.10
N TRP A 305 20.42 0.51 14.96
CA TRP A 305 19.24 0.74 14.17
C TRP A 305 18.56 -0.57 13.75
N ASN A 306 19.34 -1.51 13.20
CA ASN A 306 18.81 -2.81 12.79
C ASN A 306 18.23 -3.59 13.99
N TYR A 307 18.92 -3.56 15.11
CA TYR A 307 18.46 -4.18 16.35
C TYR A 307 17.13 -3.59 16.83
N LEU A 308 17.02 -2.27 16.88
CA LEU A 308 15.81 -1.56 17.28
C LEU A 308 14.65 -1.81 16.32
N PHE A 309 14.92 -1.84 15.04
CA PHE A 309 13.91 -2.12 14.02
C PHE A 309 13.37 -3.55 14.13
N THR A 310 14.25 -4.51 14.37
CA THR A 310 13.87 -5.92 14.52
C THR A 310 13.04 -6.16 15.79
N HIS A 311 13.32 -5.42 16.86
CA HIS A 311 12.71 -5.63 18.18
C HIS A 311 11.76 -4.50 18.59
N GLN A 312 11.31 -3.65 17.66
CA GLN A 312 10.56 -2.42 17.98
C GLN A 312 9.30 -2.68 18.86
N ASN A 313 8.61 -3.81 18.67
CA ASN A 313 7.41 -4.14 19.44
C ASN A 313 7.72 -4.53 20.90
N GLN A 314 8.96 -4.89 21.20
CA GLN A 314 9.42 -5.31 22.54
C GLN A 314 10.17 -4.20 23.27
N ILE A 315 10.85 -3.33 22.52
CA ILE A 315 11.79 -2.33 23.01
C ILE A 315 11.12 -0.97 23.27
N MET A 316 10.10 -0.66 22.48
CA MET A 316 9.41 0.64 22.57
C MET A 316 8.48 0.69 23.77
N ALA A 317 8.65 1.71 24.59
CA ALA A 317 7.80 1.97 25.77
C ALA A 317 6.55 2.78 25.37
#